data_62cd3523b6053bd023c059384d85daad
#
_entry.id   62cd3523b6053bd023c059384d85daad
#
_cell.length_a   1.000
_cell.length_b   1.000
_cell.length_c   1.000
_cell.angle_alpha   90.00
_cell.angle_beta   90.00
_cell.angle_gamma   90.00
#
_symmetry.space_group_name_H-M   'P 1'
#
loop_
_entity.id
_entity.type
_entity.pdbx_description
1 polymer ?
#
loop_
_entity_poly.entity_id
_entity_poly.type
_entity_poly.pdbx_seq_one_letter_code
_entity_poly.pdbx_strand_id
1 'polypeptide(L)'
;MQQLYQDRNDIQEISQINPPVHSKLTNDTTHLRQDHPAVGIVCPTSFDTSTFNGESKYIHLLRAIASLVNERFQSKIEAIVTALGGKHKGCPWKGDSRMRNKAVAEDDHRNEPKPRPALNIDIVRCCVTFDDVESLKKGIDAINLGFQNGESGIGRIKNGFALTEEEAAKSILIQILI
;
A
#
# COMPACT_ATOMS: atom_id res chain seq x y z
N MET A 1 -4.52 -19.71 -30.14
CA MET A 1 -3.06 -19.38 -30.13
C MET A 1 -2.80 -17.87 -29.98
N GLN A 2 -3.45 -17.00 -30.73
CA GLN A 2 -3.26 -15.53 -30.60
C GLN A 2 -3.51 -15.02 -29.18
N GLN A 3 -4.56 -15.47 -28.49
CA GLN A 3 -4.87 -15.04 -27.11
C GLN A 3 -3.75 -15.38 -26.13
N LEU A 4 -3.17 -16.59 -26.20
CA LEU A 4 -2.05 -17.01 -25.34
C LEU A 4 -0.76 -16.20 -25.55
N TYR A 5 -0.54 -15.70 -26.77
CA TYR A 5 0.59 -14.80 -27.06
C TYR A 5 0.34 -13.41 -26.50
N GLN A 6 -0.89 -12.90 -26.59
CA GLN A 6 -1.26 -11.61 -26.02
C GLN A 6 -1.10 -11.64 -24.50
N ASP A 7 -1.63 -12.68 -23.84
CA ASP A 7 -1.54 -12.84 -22.39
C ASP A 7 -0.07 -12.86 -21.88
N ARG A 8 0.85 -13.48 -22.65
CA ARG A 8 2.29 -13.48 -22.32
C ARG A 8 2.92 -12.11 -22.47
N ASN A 9 2.61 -11.38 -23.54
CA ASN A 9 3.12 -10.03 -23.75
C ASN A 9 2.61 -9.09 -22.67
N ASP A 10 1.34 -9.19 -22.30
CA ASP A 10 0.72 -8.41 -21.25
C ASP A 10 1.38 -8.64 -19.89
N ILE A 11 1.66 -9.92 -19.53
CA ILE A 11 2.38 -10.27 -18.30
C ILE A 11 3.79 -9.69 -18.31
N GLN A 12 4.52 -9.82 -19.43
CA GLN A 12 5.86 -9.26 -19.56
C GLN A 12 5.86 -7.73 -19.42
N GLU A 13 4.89 -7.06 -20.02
CA GLU A 13 4.74 -5.62 -19.95
C GLU A 13 4.38 -5.16 -18.53
N ILE A 14 3.43 -5.84 -17.87
CA ILE A 14 3.06 -5.57 -16.48
C ILE A 14 4.26 -5.79 -15.55
N SER A 15 5.09 -6.82 -15.79
CA SER A 15 6.25 -7.11 -14.95
C SER A 15 7.31 -5.99 -14.96
N GLN A 16 7.32 -5.17 -16.00
CA GLN A 16 8.25 -4.05 -16.17
C GLN A 16 7.74 -2.74 -15.53
N ILE A 17 6.52 -2.71 -15.01
CA ILE A 17 6.01 -1.51 -14.34
C ILE A 17 6.86 -1.23 -13.10
N ASN A 18 7.63 -0.15 -13.18
CA ASN A 18 8.48 0.34 -12.10
C ASN A 18 8.32 1.87 -12.00
N PRO A 19 7.21 2.35 -11.44
CA PRO A 19 6.96 3.78 -11.35
C PRO A 19 7.89 4.48 -10.36
N PRO A 20 7.99 5.80 -10.45
CA PRO A 20 8.79 6.61 -9.55
C PRO A 20 8.32 6.46 -8.10
N VAL A 21 9.25 6.30 -7.20
CA VAL A 21 9.03 6.24 -5.75
C VAL A 21 9.25 7.62 -5.15
N HIS A 22 8.52 7.96 -4.10
CA HIS A 22 8.68 9.22 -3.38
C HIS A 22 10.12 9.38 -2.87
N SER A 23 10.80 10.49 -3.22
CA SER A 23 12.23 10.70 -2.96
C SER A 23 12.59 10.61 -1.47
N LYS A 24 11.70 11.03 -0.58
CA LYS A 24 11.89 10.93 0.88
C LYS A 24 11.89 9.51 1.43
N LEU A 25 11.40 8.54 0.64
CA LEU A 25 11.29 7.13 1.03
C LEU A 25 12.31 6.23 0.34
N THR A 26 13.14 6.77 -0.57
CA THR A 26 14.06 5.99 -1.40
C THR A 26 15.15 5.25 -0.62
N ASN A 27 15.51 5.74 0.57
CA ASN A 27 16.58 5.15 1.37
C ASN A 27 16.08 4.10 2.38
N ASP A 28 14.76 3.96 2.57
CA ASP A 28 14.16 3.06 3.55
C ASP A 28 12.88 2.39 3.00
N THR A 29 12.98 1.80 1.82
CA THR A 29 11.83 1.18 1.15
C THR A 29 11.51 -0.22 1.66
N THR A 30 12.41 -0.87 2.39
CA THR A 30 12.22 -2.23 2.89
C THR A 30 11.35 -2.29 4.13
N HIS A 31 11.39 -1.24 4.97
CA HIS A 31 10.67 -1.16 6.24
C HIS A 31 9.94 0.18 6.41
N LEU A 32 9.00 0.48 5.50
CA LEU A 32 8.17 1.67 5.65
C LEU A 32 7.34 1.60 6.93
N ARG A 33 7.35 2.72 7.67
CA ARG A 33 6.67 2.84 8.96
C ARG A 33 5.76 4.06 8.98
N GLN A 34 4.62 3.96 9.67
CA GLN A 34 3.70 5.09 9.85
C GLN A 34 4.32 6.24 10.68
N ASP A 35 5.27 5.92 11.56
CA ASP A 35 6.02 6.89 12.37
C ASP A 35 7.28 7.42 11.66
N HIS A 36 7.52 7.05 10.39
CA HIS A 36 8.59 7.62 9.59
C HIS A 36 8.35 9.13 9.37
N PRO A 37 9.38 9.99 9.45
CA PRO A 37 9.22 11.44 9.30
C PRO A 37 8.49 11.88 8.01
N ALA A 38 8.66 11.16 6.91
CA ALA A 38 7.97 11.44 5.65
C ALA A 38 6.46 11.13 5.68
N VAL A 39 6.02 10.23 6.56
CA VAL A 39 4.59 9.87 6.75
C VAL A 39 3.94 10.75 7.83
N GLY A 40 4.70 11.14 8.85
CA GLY A 40 4.31 12.13 9.85
C GLY A 40 3.30 11.68 10.90
N ILE A 41 2.98 10.39 11.01
CA ILE A 41 2.12 9.89 12.08
C ILE A 41 2.98 9.59 13.31
N VAL A 42 3.22 10.62 14.10
CA VAL A 42 4.05 10.50 15.30
C VAL A 42 3.29 9.75 16.41
N CYS A 43 3.94 8.74 16.99
CA CYS A 43 3.42 8.11 18.20
C CYS A 43 3.51 9.09 19.37
N PRO A 44 2.39 9.40 20.06
CA PRO A 44 2.44 10.27 21.21
C PRO A 44 3.40 9.76 22.29
N THR A 45 4.22 10.62 22.85
CA THR A 45 5.19 10.28 23.91
C THR A 45 4.53 9.71 25.16
N SER A 46 3.24 10.02 25.37
CA SER A 46 2.42 9.43 26.44
C SER A 46 2.09 7.94 26.25
N PHE A 47 2.37 7.38 25.08
CA PHE A 47 2.17 5.96 24.82
C PHE A 47 3.49 5.22 25.10
N ASP A 48 3.55 4.51 26.20
CA ASP A 48 4.68 3.62 26.48
C ASP A 48 4.62 2.41 25.55
N THR A 49 5.20 2.56 24.35
CA THR A 49 5.22 1.53 23.31
C THR A 49 6.12 0.34 23.64
N SER A 50 6.88 0.39 24.74
CA SER A 50 7.61 -0.78 25.26
C SER A 50 6.65 -1.86 25.75
N THR A 51 5.42 -1.48 26.10
CA THR A 51 4.37 -2.35 26.62
C THR A 51 3.34 -2.72 25.54
N PHE A 52 2.69 -3.86 25.72
CA PHE A 52 1.55 -4.27 24.86
C PHE A 52 0.41 -3.26 24.89
N ASN A 53 0.15 -2.64 26.04
CA ASN A 53 -0.89 -1.63 26.19
C ASN A 53 -0.59 -0.36 25.39
N GLY A 54 0.66 0.09 25.39
CA GLY A 54 1.09 1.25 24.61
C GLY A 54 0.99 0.99 23.10
N GLU A 55 1.39 -0.19 22.62
CA GLU A 55 1.20 -0.58 21.22
C GLU A 55 -0.29 -0.68 20.86
N SER A 56 -1.14 -1.14 21.79
CA SER A 56 -2.59 -1.17 21.58
C SER A 56 -3.18 0.23 21.40
N LYS A 57 -2.74 1.20 22.22
CA LYS A 57 -3.15 2.61 22.07
C LYS A 57 -2.73 3.17 20.71
N TYR A 58 -1.55 2.82 20.25
CA TYR A 58 -1.08 3.25 18.94
C TYR A 58 -1.91 2.64 17.79
N ILE A 59 -2.34 1.38 17.88
CA ILE A 59 -3.29 0.79 16.95
C ILE A 59 -4.60 1.58 16.89
N HIS A 60 -5.14 1.97 18.05
CA HIS A 60 -6.35 2.78 18.11
C HIS A 60 -6.17 4.16 17.46
N LEU A 61 -5.03 4.80 17.67
CA LEU A 61 -4.68 6.06 17.00
C LEU A 61 -4.64 5.89 15.47
N LEU A 62 -3.92 4.89 14.97
CA LEU A 62 -3.83 4.62 13.53
C LEU A 62 -5.21 4.37 12.92
N ARG A 63 -6.07 3.64 13.60
CA ARG A 63 -7.45 3.38 13.14
C ARG A 63 -8.32 4.62 13.15
N ALA A 64 -8.18 5.49 14.16
CA ALA A 64 -8.88 6.77 14.20
C ALA A 64 -8.47 7.65 13.00
N ILE A 65 -7.17 7.75 12.72
CA ILE A 65 -6.68 8.48 11.54
C ILE A 65 -7.22 7.85 10.25
N ALA A 66 -7.16 6.53 10.13
CA ALA A 66 -7.68 5.82 8.95
C ALA A 66 -9.19 6.10 8.73
N SER A 67 -9.99 6.15 9.79
CA SER A 67 -11.42 6.47 9.69
C SER A 67 -11.68 7.89 9.16
N LEU A 68 -10.82 8.85 9.51
CA LEU A 68 -10.94 10.24 9.06
C LEU A 68 -10.55 10.43 7.58
N VAL A 69 -9.59 9.65 7.10
CA VAL A 69 -9.06 9.84 5.73
C VAL A 69 -9.69 8.89 4.71
N ASN A 70 -10.31 7.79 5.16
CA ASN A 70 -10.76 6.71 4.29
C ASN A 70 -11.74 7.17 3.21
N GLU A 71 -12.78 7.91 3.56
CA GLU A 71 -13.79 8.35 2.60
C GLU A 71 -13.18 9.22 1.50
N ARG A 72 -12.35 10.19 1.88
CA ARG A 72 -11.64 11.06 0.94
C ARG A 72 -10.70 10.27 0.03
N PHE A 73 -9.99 9.29 0.60
CA PHE A 73 -9.11 8.41 -0.17
C PHE A 73 -9.90 7.60 -1.19
N GLN A 74 -10.98 6.91 -0.77
CA GLN A 74 -11.81 6.09 -1.65
C GLN A 74 -12.40 6.92 -2.80
N SER A 75 -13.01 8.07 -2.49
CA SER A 75 -13.61 8.95 -3.51
C SER A 75 -12.59 9.49 -4.51
N LYS A 76 -11.38 9.80 -4.05
CA LYS A 76 -10.31 10.29 -4.93
C LYS A 76 -9.80 9.20 -5.87
N ILE A 77 -9.56 7.98 -5.36
CA ILE A 77 -9.16 6.85 -6.20
C ILE A 77 -10.27 6.49 -7.20
N GLU A 78 -11.52 6.42 -6.74
CA GLU A 78 -12.67 6.12 -7.59
C GLU A 78 -12.78 7.11 -8.75
N ALA A 79 -12.68 8.41 -8.48
CA ALA A 79 -12.74 9.45 -9.52
C ALA A 79 -11.62 9.28 -10.57
N ILE A 80 -10.37 9.03 -10.12
CA ILE A 80 -9.23 8.83 -11.03
C ILE A 80 -9.44 7.58 -11.89
N VAL A 81 -9.81 6.48 -11.28
CA VAL A 81 -9.89 5.17 -11.92
C VAL A 81 -11.05 5.08 -12.89
N THR A 82 -12.22 5.59 -12.50
CA THR A 82 -13.42 5.57 -13.34
C THR A 82 -13.24 6.41 -14.60
N ALA A 83 -12.53 7.54 -14.50
CA ALA A 83 -12.21 8.38 -15.66
C ALA A 83 -11.36 7.65 -16.73
N LEU A 84 -10.68 6.57 -16.36
CA LEU A 84 -9.85 5.75 -17.24
C LEU A 84 -10.48 4.38 -17.57
N GLY A 85 -11.78 4.21 -17.30
CA GLY A 85 -12.50 2.96 -17.57
C GLY A 85 -12.22 1.84 -16.56
N GLY A 86 -11.48 2.11 -15.49
CA GLY A 86 -11.22 1.14 -14.43
C GLY A 86 -12.39 1.01 -13.46
N LYS A 87 -12.34 -0.05 -12.66
CA LYS A 87 -13.35 -0.39 -11.65
C LYS A 87 -12.72 -0.25 -10.26
N HIS A 88 -13.34 0.56 -9.41
CA HIS A 88 -12.95 0.75 -8.01
C HIS A 88 -13.82 -0.12 -7.10
N LYS A 89 -13.18 -0.76 -6.12
CA LYS A 89 -13.85 -1.47 -5.03
C LYS A 89 -13.22 -1.03 -3.71
N GLY A 90 -13.95 -0.24 -2.93
CA GLY A 90 -13.55 0.15 -1.59
C GLY A 90 -13.40 -1.09 -0.69
N CYS A 91 -12.37 -1.07 0.15
CA CYS A 91 -12.16 -2.08 1.17
C CYS A 91 -12.29 -1.45 2.55
N PRO A 92 -12.83 -2.17 3.54
CA PRO A 92 -12.77 -1.69 4.91
C PRO A 92 -11.32 -1.54 5.35
N TRP A 93 -11.04 -0.53 6.19
CA TRP A 93 -9.72 -0.39 6.76
C TRP A 93 -9.33 -1.59 7.62
N LYS A 94 -8.04 -1.77 7.79
CA LYS A 94 -7.48 -2.94 8.50
C LYS A 94 -7.99 -3.01 9.93
N GLY A 95 -8.58 -4.16 10.29
CA GLY A 95 -9.15 -4.39 11.60
C GLY A 95 -8.10 -4.50 12.71
N ASP A 96 -8.50 -4.19 13.94
CA ASP A 96 -7.66 -4.24 15.15
C ASP A 96 -6.99 -5.60 15.34
N SER A 97 -7.74 -6.69 15.27
CA SER A 97 -7.21 -8.06 15.44
C SER A 97 -6.11 -8.37 14.43
N ARG A 98 -6.29 -7.95 13.16
CA ARG A 98 -5.30 -8.21 12.12
C ARG A 98 -4.01 -7.41 12.34
N MET A 99 -4.11 -6.17 12.85
CA MET A 99 -2.95 -5.35 13.17
C MET A 99 -2.19 -5.91 14.37
N ARG A 100 -2.90 -6.42 15.39
CA ARG A 100 -2.31 -7.09 16.56
C ARG A 100 -1.62 -8.40 16.17
N ASN A 101 -2.28 -9.23 15.38
CA ASN A 101 -1.72 -10.51 14.94
C ASN A 101 -0.39 -10.30 14.20
N LYS A 102 -0.31 -9.31 13.32
CA LYS A 102 0.93 -8.95 12.64
C LYS A 102 2.04 -8.54 13.62
N ALA A 103 1.71 -7.78 14.65
CA ALA A 103 2.70 -7.33 15.64
C ALA A 103 3.32 -8.47 16.46
N VAL A 104 2.70 -9.65 16.51
CA VAL A 104 3.17 -10.80 17.28
C VAL A 104 3.61 -11.99 16.44
N ALA A 105 3.30 -11.99 15.14
CA ALA A 105 3.66 -13.06 14.22
C ALA A 105 5.19 -13.07 13.96
N GLU A 106 5.80 -14.26 13.99
CA GLU A 106 7.25 -14.42 13.81
C GLU A 106 7.73 -14.05 12.41
N ASP A 107 6.89 -14.32 11.43
CA ASP A 107 7.11 -14.06 10.02
C ASP A 107 6.67 -12.65 9.57
N ASP A 108 6.28 -11.79 10.51
CA ASP A 108 5.82 -10.42 10.21
C ASP A 108 6.58 -9.38 11.07
N HIS A 109 5.99 -8.85 12.15
CA HIS A 109 6.55 -7.69 12.86
C HIS A 109 7.08 -8.00 14.28
N ARG A 110 7.09 -9.27 14.71
CA ARG A 110 7.45 -9.65 16.10
C ARG A 110 8.80 -9.14 16.54
N ASN A 111 9.79 -9.21 15.66
CA ASN A 111 11.19 -8.88 15.94
C ASN A 111 11.57 -7.45 15.54
N GLU A 112 10.60 -6.67 15.08
CA GLU A 112 10.83 -5.32 14.58
C GLU A 112 10.87 -4.27 15.71
N PRO A 113 11.52 -3.12 15.48
CA PRO A 113 11.53 -2.01 16.44
C PRO A 113 10.13 -1.53 16.78
N LYS A 114 9.92 -1.24 18.08
CA LYS A 114 8.65 -0.69 18.57
C LYS A 114 8.50 0.80 18.23
N PRO A 115 7.28 1.26 18.03
CA PRO A 115 6.02 0.51 18.04
C PRO A 115 5.84 -0.34 16.78
N ARG A 116 5.73 -1.63 16.94
CA ARG A 116 5.56 -2.59 15.81
C ARG A 116 4.31 -2.33 14.97
N PRO A 117 3.18 -1.86 15.53
CA PRO A 117 2.03 -1.51 14.70
C PRO A 117 2.29 -0.40 13.67
N ALA A 118 3.35 0.40 13.82
CA ALA A 118 3.75 1.40 12.82
C ALA A 118 4.08 0.78 11.44
N LEU A 119 4.45 -0.49 11.42
CA LEU A 119 4.69 -1.24 10.18
C LEU A 119 3.41 -1.63 9.42
N ASN A 120 2.23 -1.37 9.99
CA ASN A 120 0.96 -1.53 9.26
C ASN A 120 0.71 -0.34 8.33
N ILE A 121 1.42 -0.29 7.21
CA ILE A 121 1.33 0.80 6.22
C ILE A 121 0.08 0.73 5.33
N ASP A 122 -0.61 -0.41 5.29
CA ASP A 122 -1.76 -0.71 4.46
C ASP A 122 -3.10 -0.64 5.24
N ILE A 123 -3.29 0.39 6.07
CA ILE A 123 -4.48 0.50 6.92
C ILE A 123 -5.70 0.91 6.10
N VAL A 124 -5.58 1.96 5.29
CA VAL A 124 -6.56 2.36 4.29
C VAL A 124 -6.19 1.72 2.96
N ARG A 125 -7.16 1.10 2.30
CA ARG A 125 -6.91 0.30 1.09
C ARG A 125 -8.15 0.17 0.23
N CYS A 126 -7.94 -0.04 -1.06
CA CYS A 126 -8.97 -0.39 -2.03
C CYS A 126 -8.43 -1.45 -2.99
N CYS A 127 -9.29 -1.95 -3.84
CA CYS A 127 -8.94 -2.74 -5.00
C CYS A 127 -9.35 -1.97 -6.25
N VAL A 128 -8.47 -1.97 -7.24
CA VAL A 128 -8.71 -1.37 -8.54
C VAL A 128 -8.43 -2.41 -9.62
N THR A 129 -9.28 -2.48 -10.62
CA THR A 129 -9.10 -3.38 -11.77
C THR A 129 -9.26 -2.61 -13.07
N PHE A 130 -8.47 -2.98 -14.06
CA PHE A 130 -8.56 -2.52 -15.43
C PHE A 130 -8.72 -3.71 -16.36
N ASP A 131 -9.35 -3.51 -17.50
CA ASP A 131 -9.62 -4.60 -18.45
C ASP A 131 -8.44 -4.85 -19.39
N ASP A 132 -7.43 -3.94 -19.43
CA ASP A 132 -6.22 -4.06 -20.24
C ASP A 132 -5.00 -3.40 -19.57
N VAL A 133 -3.79 -3.76 -20.07
CA VAL A 133 -2.49 -3.32 -19.52
C VAL A 133 -2.25 -1.83 -19.72
N GLU A 134 -2.65 -1.29 -20.86
CA GLU A 134 -2.45 0.12 -21.18
C GLU A 134 -3.27 1.02 -20.25
N SER A 135 -4.52 0.65 -19.98
CA SER A 135 -5.38 1.32 -19.00
C SER A 135 -4.84 1.18 -17.58
N LEU A 136 -4.28 0.03 -17.21
CA LEU A 136 -3.60 -0.17 -15.93
C LEU A 136 -2.42 0.79 -15.76
N LYS A 137 -1.54 0.91 -16.75
CA LYS A 137 -0.40 1.84 -16.72
C LYS A 137 -0.85 3.28 -16.56
N LYS A 138 -1.80 3.74 -17.38
CA LYS A 138 -2.40 5.06 -17.26
C LYS A 138 -3.01 5.30 -15.88
N GLY A 139 -3.64 4.26 -15.32
CA GLY A 139 -4.20 4.30 -13.98
C GLY A 139 -3.15 4.52 -12.90
N ILE A 140 -2.00 3.83 -12.98
CA ILE A 140 -0.88 4.00 -12.06
C ILE A 140 -0.31 5.42 -12.16
N ASP A 141 -0.08 5.91 -13.37
CA ASP A 141 0.44 7.27 -13.60
C ASP A 141 -0.52 8.34 -13.08
N ALA A 142 -1.82 8.18 -13.33
CA ALA A 142 -2.84 9.11 -12.86
C ALA A 142 -3.00 9.09 -11.33
N ILE A 143 -2.88 7.94 -10.69
CA ILE A 143 -2.84 7.82 -9.23
C ILE A 143 -1.60 8.55 -8.70
N ASN A 144 -0.42 8.30 -9.28
CA ASN A 144 0.81 8.97 -8.89
C ASN A 144 0.66 10.49 -8.97
N LEU A 145 0.19 11.00 -10.11
CA LEU A 145 -0.04 12.44 -10.32
C LEU A 145 -1.09 12.99 -9.34
N GLY A 146 -2.17 12.24 -9.11
CA GLY A 146 -3.26 12.66 -8.25
C GLY A 146 -2.88 12.83 -6.77
N PHE A 147 -1.87 12.14 -6.28
CA PHE A 147 -1.44 12.18 -4.88
C PHE A 147 -0.12 12.90 -4.64
N GLN A 148 0.59 13.32 -5.68
CA GLN A 148 1.83 14.06 -5.51
C GLN A 148 1.60 15.48 -4.97
N ASN A 149 2.56 15.95 -4.15
CA ASN A 149 2.67 17.31 -3.66
C ASN A 149 4.06 17.85 -4.02
N GLY A 150 4.36 17.95 -5.34
CA GLY A 150 5.67 18.34 -5.84
C GLY A 150 6.70 17.24 -5.98
N GLU A 151 6.39 16.04 -5.50
CA GLU A 151 7.18 14.80 -5.64
C GLU A 151 6.25 13.67 -6.12
N SER A 152 6.78 12.42 -6.20
CA SER A 152 5.93 11.27 -6.47
C SER A 152 4.88 11.09 -5.38
N GLY A 153 3.64 10.82 -5.76
CA GLY A 153 2.56 10.43 -4.85
C GLY A 153 2.64 8.98 -4.39
N ILE A 154 3.45 8.17 -5.08
CA ILE A 154 3.62 6.74 -4.78
C ILE A 154 4.87 6.54 -3.93
N GLY A 155 4.67 6.05 -2.71
CA GLY A 155 5.76 5.74 -1.78
C GLY A 155 6.45 4.41 -2.09
N ARG A 156 5.69 3.39 -2.52
CA ARG A 156 6.23 2.08 -2.86
C ARG A 156 5.31 1.33 -3.82
N ILE A 157 5.90 0.56 -4.73
CA ILE A 157 5.19 -0.48 -5.47
C ILE A 157 5.79 -1.85 -5.18
N LYS A 158 4.90 -2.81 -4.98
CA LYS A 158 5.23 -4.24 -4.98
C LYS A 158 4.50 -4.87 -6.16
N ASN A 159 5.25 -5.20 -7.20
CA ASN A 159 4.72 -5.80 -8.42
C ASN A 159 4.82 -7.33 -8.34
N GLY A 160 3.69 -8.00 -8.10
CA GLY A 160 3.64 -9.46 -8.01
C GLY A 160 3.92 -10.17 -9.34
N PHE A 161 3.75 -9.49 -10.48
CA PHE A 161 4.06 -10.05 -11.80
C PHE A 161 5.56 -10.05 -12.11
N ALA A 162 6.36 -9.26 -11.38
CA ALA A 162 7.81 -9.22 -11.54
C ALA A 162 8.54 -10.22 -10.63
N LEU A 163 7.82 -10.97 -9.83
CA LEU A 163 8.38 -11.95 -8.89
C LEU A 163 8.69 -13.29 -9.59
N THR A 164 9.57 -14.08 -9.00
CA THR A 164 9.80 -15.47 -9.42
C THR A 164 8.53 -16.32 -9.23
N GLU A 165 8.44 -17.47 -9.92
CA GLU A 165 7.25 -18.35 -9.82
C GLU A 165 6.91 -18.72 -8.37
N GLU A 166 7.92 -18.95 -7.53
CA GLU A 166 7.75 -19.31 -6.12
C GLU A 166 7.19 -18.15 -5.28
N GLU A 167 7.60 -16.92 -5.57
CA GLU A 167 7.12 -15.70 -4.91
C GLU A 167 5.77 -15.25 -5.46
N ALA A 168 5.52 -15.41 -6.77
CA ALA A 168 4.28 -15.07 -7.45
C ALA A 168 3.10 -15.92 -6.97
N ALA A 169 3.35 -17.16 -6.52
CA ALA A 169 2.33 -18.02 -5.94
C ALA A 169 1.62 -17.39 -4.71
N LYS A 170 2.24 -16.36 -4.10
CA LYS A 170 1.69 -15.65 -2.92
C LYS A 170 0.89 -14.39 -3.26
N SER A 171 1.06 -13.78 -4.43
CA SER A 171 0.33 -12.55 -4.79
C SER A 171 0.52 -12.17 -6.26
N ILE A 172 -0.48 -12.39 -7.07
CA ILE A 172 -0.55 -11.92 -8.47
C ILE A 172 -1.24 -10.55 -8.47
N LEU A 173 -0.64 -9.55 -7.83
CA LEU A 173 -1.22 -8.21 -7.68
C LEU A 173 -0.11 -7.16 -7.75
N ILE A 174 -0.45 -5.97 -8.26
CA ILE A 174 0.35 -4.77 -8.02
C ILE A 174 -0.18 -4.10 -6.75
N GLN A 175 0.68 -3.97 -5.75
CA GLN A 175 0.37 -3.25 -4.51
C GLN A 175 1.05 -1.90 -4.55
N ILE A 176 0.27 -0.83 -4.42
CA ILE A 176 0.74 0.55 -4.43
C ILE A 176 0.55 1.14 -3.04
N LEU A 177 1.59 1.72 -2.50
CA LEU A 177 1.55 2.58 -1.32
C LEU A 177 1.62 4.04 -1.77
N ILE A 178 0.67 4.83 -1.33
CA ILE A 178 0.52 6.26 -1.61
C ILE A 178 0.77 7.04 -0.33
#